data_d8beadb784dadb7d41e6ad5461302a29
#
_entry.id   d8beadb784dadb7d41e6ad5461302a29
#
_cell.length_a   1.000
_cell.length_b   1.000
_cell.length_c   1.000
_cell.angle_alpha   90.00
_cell.angle_beta   90.00
_cell.angle_gamma   90.00
#
_symmetry.space_group_name_H-M   'P 1'
#
loop_
_entity.id
_entity.type
_entity.pdbx_description
1 polymer ?
#
loop_
_entity_poly.entity_id
_entity_poly.type
_entity_poly.pdbx_seq_one_letter_code
_entity_poly.pdbx_strand_id
1 'polypeptide(L)'
;MDSKFEKMDDQDDIYTAYEKLNKVSKKHEKLYRLATKKLSDVEPDREELSTQFDEANQTIGALRFENNFLAKKTKKLEAELFQIRAQLERTSSAKHDEMLSFQKFASD
;
A
#
# COMPACT_ATOMS: atom_id res chain seq x y z
N MET A 1 -78.79 5.48 7.15
CA MET A 1 -78.12 6.73 6.76
C MET A 1 -76.64 6.59 6.67
N ASP A 2 -76.12 5.86 7.57
CA ASP A 2 -74.68 5.86 7.78
C ASP A 2 -73.89 4.86 6.94
N SER A 3 -74.56 3.79 6.47
CA SER A 3 -73.85 2.75 5.71
C SER A 3 -73.36 3.17 4.34
N LYS A 4 -74.05 4.08 3.66
CA LYS A 4 -73.60 4.65 2.37
C LYS A 4 -72.44 5.62 2.56
N PHE A 5 -72.49 6.39 3.63
CA PHE A 5 -71.46 7.32 3.97
C PHE A 5 -70.19 6.63 4.43
N GLU A 6 -70.33 5.58 5.24
CA GLU A 6 -69.20 4.75 5.67
C GLU A 6 -68.52 4.03 4.51
N LYS A 7 -69.29 3.57 3.51
CA LYS A 7 -68.75 2.92 2.30
C LYS A 7 -67.97 3.90 1.45
N MET A 8 -68.40 5.17 1.37
CA MET A 8 -67.64 6.17 0.64
C MET A 8 -66.30 6.51 1.32
N ASP A 9 -66.34 6.63 2.65
CA ASP A 9 -65.12 6.91 3.43
C ASP A 9 -64.13 5.72 3.33
N ASP A 10 -64.64 4.50 3.39
CA ASP A 10 -63.78 3.29 3.23
C ASP A 10 -63.14 3.22 1.83
N GLN A 11 -63.88 3.58 0.81
CA GLN A 11 -63.36 3.59 -0.59
C GLN A 11 -62.32 4.71 -0.78
N ASP A 12 -62.56 5.89 -0.24
CA ASP A 12 -61.61 6.98 -0.26
C ASP A 12 -60.35 6.64 0.52
N ASP A 13 -60.45 5.98 1.65
CA ASP A 13 -59.31 5.56 2.47
C ASP A 13 -58.50 4.50 1.73
N ILE A 14 -59.14 3.54 1.10
CA ILE A 14 -58.48 2.49 0.30
C ILE A 14 -57.77 3.13 -0.90
N TYR A 15 -58.42 4.03 -1.57
CA TYR A 15 -57.84 4.72 -2.72
C TYR A 15 -56.62 5.58 -2.34
N THR A 16 -56.74 6.29 -1.24
CA THR A 16 -55.65 7.11 -0.67
C THR A 16 -54.47 6.25 -0.25
N ALA A 17 -54.77 5.11 0.41
CA ALA A 17 -53.71 4.15 0.80
C ALA A 17 -53.01 3.56 -0.42
N TYR A 18 -53.76 3.24 -1.46
CA TYR A 18 -53.20 2.72 -2.73
C TYR A 18 -52.27 3.77 -3.40
N GLU A 19 -52.72 5.02 -3.46
CA GLU A 19 -51.89 6.10 -3.98
C GLU A 19 -50.59 6.30 -3.21
N LYS A 20 -50.67 6.27 -1.87
CA LYS A 20 -49.48 6.40 -1.02
C LYS A 20 -48.54 5.24 -1.24
N LEU A 21 -49.04 4.04 -1.31
CA LEU A 21 -48.24 2.84 -1.56
C LEU A 21 -47.54 2.94 -2.92
N ASN A 22 -48.27 3.40 -3.94
CA ASN A 22 -47.72 3.56 -5.28
C ASN A 22 -46.60 4.61 -5.33
N LYS A 23 -46.75 5.71 -4.63
CA LYS A 23 -45.71 6.74 -4.50
C LYS A 23 -44.49 6.21 -3.78
N VAL A 24 -44.68 5.48 -2.68
CA VAL A 24 -43.59 4.88 -1.93
C VAL A 24 -42.86 3.83 -2.78
N SER A 25 -43.59 3.02 -3.51
CA SER A 25 -43.03 2.01 -4.40
C SER A 25 -42.15 2.65 -5.48
N LYS A 26 -42.63 3.72 -6.13
CA LYS A 26 -41.87 4.46 -7.15
C LYS A 26 -40.62 5.09 -6.55
N LYS A 27 -40.71 5.64 -5.35
CA LYS A 27 -39.58 6.22 -4.65
C LYS A 27 -38.52 5.17 -4.34
N HIS A 28 -38.90 4.01 -3.86
CA HIS A 28 -38.00 2.89 -3.60
C HIS A 28 -37.35 2.40 -4.89
N GLU A 29 -38.08 2.32 -5.98
CA GLU A 29 -37.56 1.93 -7.28
C GLU A 29 -36.47 2.87 -7.75
N LYS A 30 -36.68 4.18 -7.61
CA LYS A 30 -35.68 5.21 -7.97
C LYS A 30 -34.43 5.06 -7.09
N LEU A 31 -34.61 4.88 -5.80
CA LEU A 31 -33.49 4.70 -4.87
C LEU A 31 -32.70 3.44 -5.19
N TYR A 32 -33.39 2.37 -5.50
CA TYR A 32 -32.77 1.11 -5.90
C TYR A 32 -31.92 1.29 -7.17
N ARG A 33 -32.47 1.94 -8.18
CA ARG A 33 -31.73 2.22 -9.44
C ARG A 33 -30.49 3.09 -9.19
N LEU A 34 -30.61 4.12 -8.36
CA LEU A 34 -29.49 5.00 -8.01
C LEU A 34 -28.41 4.22 -7.25
N ALA A 35 -28.80 3.40 -6.30
CA ALA A 35 -27.88 2.59 -5.51
C ALA A 35 -27.13 1.59 -6.42
N THR A 36 -27.86 0.93 -7.31
CA THR A 36 -27.29 -0.04 -8.27
C THR A 36 -26.30 0.65 -9.21
N LYS A 37 -26.65 1.84 -9.68
CA LYS A 37 -25.77 2.62 -10.56
C LYS A 37 -24.47 3.04 -9.84
N LYS A 38 -24.61 3.55 -8.62
CA LYS A 38 -23.44 3.92 -7.80
C LYS A 38 -22.54 2.72 -7.53
N LEU A 39 -23.12 1.59 -7.21
CA LEU A 39 -22.37 0.36 -7.00
C LEU A 39 -21.61 -0.05 -8.26
N SER A 40 -22.29 -0.01 -9.40
CA SER A 40 -21.69 -0.32 -10.71
C SER A 40 -20.55 0.64 -11.06
N ASP A 41 -20.69 1.92 -10.73
CA ASP A 41 -19.66 2.93 -11.01
C ASP A 41 -18.44 2.79 -10.09
N VAL A 42 -18.64 2.32 -8.86
CA VAL A 42 -17.57 2.17 -7.87
C VAL A 42 -16.78 0.87 -8.07
N GLU A 43 -17.41 -0.17 -8.58
CA GLU A 43 -16.79 -1.49 -8.71
C GLU A 43 -15.52 -1.51 -9.56
N PRO A 44 -15.47 -0.86 -10.77
CA PRO A 44 -14.24 -0.77 -11.54
C PRO A 44 -13.12 -0.04 -10.81
N ASP A 45 -13.45 1.03 -10.08
CA ASP A 45 -12.48 1.78 -9.28
C ASP A 45 -11.88 0.92 -8.17
N ARG A 46 -12.72 0.11 -7.53
CA ARG A 46 -12.30 -0.83 -6.50
C ARG A 46 -11.34 -1.88 -7.06
N GLU A 47 -11.66 -2.44 -8.23
CA GLU A 47 -10.80 -3.42 -8.89
C GLU A 47 -9.45 -2.82 -9.28
N GLU A 48 -9.46 -1.61 -9.82
CA GLU A 48 -8.24 -0.88 -10.18
C GLU A 48 -7.37 -0.62 -8.95
N LEU A 49 -7.96 -0.14 -7.86
CA LEU A 49 -7.26 0.08 -6.61
C LEU A 49 -6.68 -1.21 -6.02
N SER A 50 -7.43 -2.31 -6.12
CA SER A 50 -6.94 -3.62 -5.67
C SER A 50 -5.72 -4.07 -6.47
N THR A 51 -5.75 -3.89 -7.79
CA THR A 51 -4.64 -4.20 -8.67
C THR A 51 -3.43 -3.33 -8.36
N GLN A 52 -3.62 -2.03 -8.18
CA GLN A 52 -2.55 -1.10 -7.82
C GLN A 52 -1.93 -1.44 -6.46
N PHE A 53 -2.76 -1.84 -5.51
CA PHE A 53 -2.32 -2.26 -4.18
C PHE A 53 -1.45 -3.51 -4.26
N ASP A 54 -1.87 -4.50 -5.03
CA ASP A 54 -1.09 -5.73 -5.24
C ASP A 54 0.24 -5.45 -5.92
N GLU A 55 0.25 -4.61 -6.94
CA GLU A 55 1.47 -4.19 -7.63
C GLU A 55 2.42 -3.44 -6.70
N ALA A 56 1.88 -2.53 -5.87
CA ALA A 56 2.66 -1.80 -4.89
C ALA A 56 3.28 -2.74 -3.86
N ASN A 57 2.54 -3.73 -3.39
CA ASN A 57 3.05 -4.73 -2.46
C ASN A 57 4.16 -5.57 -3.07
N GLN A 58 4.04 -5.97 -4.34
CA GLN A 58 5.08 -6.68 -5.06
C GLN A 58 6.35 -5.84 -5.18
N THR A 59 6.19 -4.56 -5.51
CA THR A 59 7.31 -3.61 -5.60
C THR A 59 8.00 -3.43 -4.25
N ILE A 60 7.23 -3.29 -3.18
CA ILE A 60 7.78 -3.19 -1.82
C ILE A 60 8.57 -4.45 -1.46
N GLY A 61 8.04 -5.63 -1.79
CA GLY A 61 8.74 -6.89 -1.55
C GLY A 61 10.06 -6.96 -2.30
N ALA A 62 10.08 -6.58 -3.58
CA ALA A 62 11.28 -6.55 -4.40
C ALA A 62 12.32 -5.55 -3.86
N LEU A 63 11.88 -4.36 -3.46
CA LEU A 63 12.76 -3.33 -2.90
C LEU A 63 13.35 -3.76 -1.55
N ARG A 64 12.57 -4.42 -0.70
CA ARG A 64 13.07 -4.98 0.57
C ARG A 64 14.14 -6.02 0.35
N PHE A 65 13.93 -6.90 -0.61
CA PHE A 65 14.90 -7.92 -0.98
C PHE A 65 16.20 -7.28 -1.48
N GLU A 66 16.09 -6.31 -2.38
CA GLU A 66 17.22 -5.57 -2.91
C GLU A 66 17.97 -4.81 -1.83
N ASN A 67 17.26 -4.13 -0.93
CA ASN A 67 17.85 -3.42 0.19
C ASN A 67 18.64 -4.36 1.13
N ASN A 68 18.08 -5.53 1.43
CA ASN A 68 18.77 -6.52 2.24
C ASN A 68 20.03 -7.04 1.54
N PHE A 69 19.94 -7.28 0.26
CA PHE A 69 21.09 -7.71 -0.55
C PHE A 69 22.19 -6.65 -0.55
N LEU A 70 21.82 -5.39 -0.79
CA LEU A 70 22.76 -4.27 -0.80
C LEU A 70 23.39 -4.03 0.59
N ALA A 71 22.61 -4.16 1.65
CA ALA A 71 23.11 -4.02 3.02
C ALA A 71 24.16 -5.08 3.34
N LYS A 72 23.93 -6.33 2.95
CA LYS A 72 24.90 -7.42 3.12
C LYS A 72 26.16 -7.19 2.29
N LYS A 73 25.99 -6.74 1.06
CA LYS A 73 27.11 -6.44 0.16
C LYS A 73 27.96 -5.29 0.71
N THR A 74 27.32 -4.25 1.22
CA THR A 74 28.00 -3.10 1.84
C THR A 74 28.82 -3.53 3.06
N LYS A 75 28.26 -4.35 3.94
CA LYS A 75 28.97 -4.88 5.11
C LYS A 75 30.19 -5.71 4.69
N LYS A 76 30.04 -6.53 3.67
CA LYS A 76 31.15 -7.33 3.13
C LYS A 76 32.27 -6.44 2.59
N LEU A 77 31.91 -5.43 1.80
CA LEU A 77 32.88 -4.47 1.25
C LEU A 77 33.58 -3.67 2.34
N GLU A 78 32.87 -3.24 3.37
CA GLU A 78 33.45 -2.55 4.52
C GLU A 78 34.44 -3.43 5.25
N ALA A 79 34.12 -4.71 5.46
CA ALA A 79 35.03 -5.64 6.08
C ALA A 79 36.30 -5.87 5.23
N GLU A 80 36.14 -6.02 3.92
CA GLU A 80 37.26 -6.15 2.98
C GLU A 80 38.14 -4.89 2.99
N LEU A 81 37.51 -3.71 3.00
CA LEU A 81 38.23 -2.46 3.05
C LEU A 81 39.01 -2.30 4.36
N PHE A 82 38.43 -2.70 5.47
CA PHE A 82 39.10 -2.71 6.77
C PHE A 82 40.33 -3.60 6.74
N GLN A 83 40.21 -4.81 6.20
CA GLN A 83 41.34 -5.74 6.08
C GLN A 83 42.46 -5.19 5.20
N ILE A 84 42.11 -4.59 4.05
CA ILE A 84 43.08 -3.98 3.14
C ILE A 84 43.82 -2.82 3.81
N ARG A 85 43.10 -1.96 4.54
CA ARG A 85 43.73 -0.85 5.29
C ARG A 85 44.67 -1.38 6.38
N ALA A 86 44.27 -2.39 7.11
CA ALA A 86 45.06 -3.02 8.13
C ALA A 86 46.37 -3.62 7.50
N GLN A 87 46.24 -4.28 6.35
CA GLN A 87 47.38 -4.82 5.64
C GLN A 87 48.34 -3.72 5.14
N LEU A 88 47.79 -2.62 4.60
CA LEU A 88 48.59 -1.48 4.15
C LEU A 88 49.32 -0.84 5.31
N GLU A 89 48.72 -0.67 6.45
CA GLU A 89 49.38 -0.13 7.66
C GLU A 89 50.49 -1.04 8.12
N ARG A 90 50.29 -2.36 8.16
CA ARG A 90 51.33 -3.31 8.51
C ARG A 90 52.50 -3.28 7.53
N THR A 91 52.19 -3.27 6.25
CA THR A 91 53.23 -3.20 5.21
C THR A 91 54.01 -1.89 5.29
N SER A 92 53.32 -0.77 5.46
CA SER A 92 53.93 0.55 5.62
C SER A 92 54.78 0.62 6.87
N SER A 93 54.32 0.09 7.98
CA SER A 93 55.09 0.02 9.23
C SER A 93 56.30 -0.87 9.12
N ALA A 94 56.14 -2.03 8.50
CA ALA A 94 57.26 -2.96 8.24
C ALA A 94 58.35 -2.31 7.35
N LYS A 95 57.93 -1.62 6.29
CA LYS A 95 58.86 -0.87 5.41
C LYS A 95 59.55 0.25 6.15
N HIS A 96 58.85 0.96 7.00
CA HIS A 96 59.44 2.05 7.82
C HIS A 96 60.49 1.49 8.79
N ASP A 97 60.18 0.40 9.47
CA ASP A 97 61.09 -0.28 10.35
C ASP A 97 62.35 -0.78 9.59
N GLU A 98 62.15 -1.34 8.42
CA GLU A 98 63.26 -1.75 7.56
C GLU A 98 64.17 -0.57 7.19
N MET A 99 63.58 0.56 6.82
CA MET A 99 64.33 1.76 6.47
C MET A 99 65.08 2.31 7.66
N LEU A 100 64.49 2.36 8.84
CA LEU A 100 65.13 2.79 10.06
C LEU A 100 66.28 1.85 10.43
N SER A 101 66.11 0.57 10.31
CA SER A 101 67.13 -0.45 10.58
C SER A 101 68.30 -0.27 9.60
N PHE A 102 68.02 -0.03 8.33
CA PHE A 102 69.04 0.19 7.30
C PHE A 102 69.85 1.49 7.58
N GLN A 103 69.16 2.57 7.92
CA GLN A 103 69.83 3.84 8.27
C GLN A 103 70.69 3.69 9.50
N LYS A 104 70.25 3.00 10.47
CA LYS A 104 71.03 2.75 11.73
C LYS A 104 72.26 1.92 11.41
N PHE A 105 72.15 0.92 10.56
CA PHE A 105 73.27 0.10 10.12
C PHE A 105 74.26 0.93 9.28
N ALA A 106 73.78 1.81 8.42
CA ALA A 106 74.61 2.66 7.54
C ALA A 106 75.36 3.76 8.32
N SER A 107 74.84 4.18 9.47
CA SER A 107 75.47 5.22 10.33
C SER A 107 76.56 4.69 11.25
N ASP A 108 76.58 3.39 11.41
CA ASP A 108 77.65 2.72 12.16
C ASP A 108 78.85 2.40 11.25
#